data_2f3c2d86f22305eaea7695613a2b3954
#
_entry.id   2f3c2d86f22305eaea7695613a2b3954
#
_cell.length_a   1.000
_cell.length_b   1.000
_cell.length_c   1.000
_cell.angle_alpha   90.00
_cell.angle_beta   90.00
_cell.angle_gamma   90.00
#
_symmetry.space_group_name_H-M   'P 1'
#
loop_
_entity.id
_entity.type
_entity.pdbx_description
1 polymer ?
#
loop_
_entity_poly.entity_id
_entity_poly.type
_entity_poly.pdbx_seq_one_letter_code
_entity_poly.pdbx_strand_id
1 'polypeptide(L)'
;LFFNWNPDRNPADSLYYITLTNKVPAKASIAQKQLLDVENNYNYNQQRTAYVYAKGGDIFLTDVKTGKTRRITHTTDTESNPQFSFNETKIVYNRSQNLYAWDIASGETLQLTNIKASDATGSGGGFGRGSDATTRAGNNPQEQWLKNDQLQYFQVLRERKEKREATEAYNKSLPKEKELRSISIEDKSLQGLTISPDGRFVSYRLFKAAPSTGAKTTIVPSYVTETGFTTDIPARTKVGSQQGSAEYFVYDRVKDTQIAIKTDSIPGIQDLPDYVKDYPKQLEEKKKKPGNRAVNVSSINWSPKGTYAVLDIRSQDNKDRWLMLFDTSSGKIKVLDRQRDEAWVAGPGISAYGGSNTGWIDDNTFWFRSEASGYSHLYTVNASTGTKKALTSGNYEVQQASLSKDKKYFYISTNEVHPGEQHFYRLSIADGKKEKLTSMTGSNQVTISPDEKYLAILHSYSNKPWELYLQENFVTGKQTKTSGKIEQITNKAKAQSDEFKTYAWKDPEVISFPARDGAQVYARLYKPANPQPNKPAVL
;
A
#
# COMPACT_ATOMS: atom_id res chain seq x y z
N LEU A 1 -20.56 8.96 -12.85
CA LEU A 1 -19.27 8.48 -13.35
C LEU A 1 -18.46 9.68 -13.81
N PHE A 2 -17.24 9.84 -13.27
CA PHE A 2 -16.27 10.85 -13.69
C PHE A 2 -15.12 10.17 -14.43
N PHE A 3 -14.56 10.86 -15.43
CA PHE A 3 -13.47 10.34 -16.26
C PHE A 3 -12.70 11.50 -16.93
N ASN A 4 -11.43 11.27 -17.21
CA ASN A 4 -10.62 12.21 -17.98
C ASN A 4 -10.86 11.97 -19.48
N TRP A 5 -11.03 13.07 -20.23
CA TRP A 5 -11.25 13.02 -21.66
C TRP A 5 -10.79 14.32 -22.35
N ASN A 6 -10.37 14.22 -23.59
CA ASN A 6 -9.88 15.36 -24.37
C ASN A 6 -10.53 15.39 -25.78
N PRO A 7 -11.85 15.64 -25.88
CA PRO A 7 -12.53 15.68 -27.17
C PRO A 7 -12.10 16.89 -28.02
N ASP A 8 -11.60 17.95 -27.39
CA ASP A 8 -11.25 19.21 -28.04
C ASP A 8 -9.76 19.29 -28.40
N ARG A 9 -8.97 18.25 -28.15
CA ARG A 9 -7.53 18.16 -28.43
C ARG A 9 -6.71 19.26 -27.76
N ASN A 10 -7.07 19.62 -26.54
CA ASN A 10 -6.31 20.57 -25.72
C ASN A 10 -4.96 19.95 -25.30
N PRO A 11 -3.95 20.75 -24.89
CA PRO A 11 -2.68 20.23 -24.38
C PRO A 11 -2.83 19.29 -23.17
N ALA A 12 -3.92 19.42 -22.40
CA ALA A 12 -4.20 18.57 -21.24
C ALA A 12 -5.64 18.06 -21.26
N ASP A 13 -5.83 16.86 -20.72
CA ASP A 13 -7.14 16.27 -20.53
C ASP A 13 -7.99 17.10 -19.56
N SER A 14 -9.29 17.02 -19.74
CA SER A 14 -10.26 17.62 -18.82
C SER A 14 -11.11 16.56 -18.15
N LEU A 15 -11.55 16.84 -16.92
CA LEU A 15 -12.48 15.96 -16.20
C LEU A 15 -13.89 16.17 -16.76
N TYR A 16 -14.50 15.07 -17.18
CA TYR A 16 -15.88 14.98 -17.62
C TYR A 16 -16.69 14.09 -16.68
N TYR A 17 -17.99 14.22 -16.71
CA TYR A 17 -18.88 13.35 -15.97
C TYR A 17 -20.17 13.03 -16.76
N ILE A 18 -20.79 11.93 -16.39
CA ILE A 18 -22.16 11.58 -16.75
C ILE A 18 -22.96 11.27 -15.48
N THR A 19 -24.26 11.44 -15.55
CA THR A 19 -25.20 10.89 -14.56
C THR A 19 -25.83 9.60 -15.09
N LEU A 20 -26.52 8.86 -14.22
CA LEU A 20 -27.24 7.67 -14.66
C LEU A 20 -28.47 8.00 -15.52
N THR A 21 -29.02 9.20 -15.35
CA THR A 21 -30.18 9.71 -16.11
C THR A 21 -29.76 10.46 -17.38
N ASN A 22 -28.58 11.08 -17.39
CA ASN A 22 -28.05 11.74 -18.57
C ASN A 22 -26.63 11.22 -18.86
N LYS A 23 -26.51 10.42 -19.90
CA LYS A 23 -25.26 9.78 -20.33
C LYS A 23 -24.46 10.58 -21.37
N VAL A 24 -24.86 11.82 -21.61
CA VAL A 24 -24.08 12.76 -22.42
C VAL A 24 -22.96 13.35 -21.56
N PRO A 25 -21.67 13.20 -21.98
CA PRO A 25 -20.55 13.75 -21.23
C PRO A 25 -20.65 15.27 -21.08
N ALA A 26 -20.55 15.76 -19.85
CA ALA A 26 -20.47 17.16 -19.51
C ALA A 26 -19.11 17.44 -18.83
N LYS A 27 -18.49 18.57 -19.15
CA LYS A 27 -17.22 18.98 -18.54
C LYS A 27 -17.46 19.36 -17.09
N ALA A 28 -16.66 18.81 -16.18
CA ALA A 28 -16.76 19.12 -14.76
C ALA A 28 -16.31 20.55 -14.48
N SER A 29 -17.07 21.27 -13.65
CA SER A 29 -16.70 22.59 -13.14
C SER A 29 -15.51 22.51 -12.19
N ILE A 30 -14.86 23.63 -11.92
CA ILE A 30 -13.77 23.73 -10.93
C ILE A 30 -14.27 23.28 -9.54
N ALA A 31 -15.48 23.70 -9.15
CA ALA A 31 -16.07 23.29 -7.88
C ALA A 31 -16.29 21.76 -7.80
N GLN A 32 -16.74 21.13 -8.89
CA GLN A 32 -16.86 19.67 -8.95
C GLN A 32 -15.51 18.98 -8.89
N LYS A 33 -14.47 19.51 -9.56
CA LYS A 33 -13.11 18.99 -9.44
C LYS A 33 -12.58 19.07 -8.01
N GLN A 34 -12.88 20.17 -7.31
CA GLN A 34 -12.47 20.34 -5.91
C GLN A 34 -13.21 19.38 -4.94
N LEU A 35 -14.48 19.05 -5.24
CA LEU A 35 -15.23 18.05 -4.46
C LEU A 35 -14.76 16.63 -4.71
N LEU A 36 -14.36 16.35 -5.94
CA LEU A 36 -13.87 15.06 -6.39
C LEU A 36 -12.35 15.09 -6.40
N ASP A 37 -11.74 14.87 -5.28
CA ASP A 37 -10.31 14.63 -5.23
C ASP A 37 -10.04 13.23 -5.79
N VAL A 38 -9.85 13.15 -7.11
CA VAL A 38 -9.68 11.89 -7.87
C VAL A 38 -8.35 11.22 -7.55
N GLU A 39 -7.43 11.95 -6.88
CA GLU A 39 -6.09 11.47 -6.55
C GLU A 39 -6.01 10.74 -5.21
N ASN A 40 -7.06 10.75 -4.40
CA ASN A 40 -7.06 10.18 -3.07
C ASN A 40 -7.57 8.74 -3.01
N ASN A 41 -6.83 7.91 -2.31
CA ASN A 41 -7.28 6.58 -1.92
C ASN A 41 -8.32 6.70 -0.81
N TYR A 42 -9.54 6.28 -1.09
CA TYR A 42 -10.62 6.21 -0.11
C TYR A 42 -10.52 4.90 0.69
N ASN A 43 -10.49 5.02 2.01
CA ASN A 43 -10.58 3.88 2.91
C ASN A 43 -12.00 3.75 3.44
N TYR A 44 -12.72 2.71 3.01
CA TYR A 44 -14.09 2.44 3.43
C TYR A 44 -14.10 1.68 4.77
N ASN A 45 -15.15 1.93 5.56
CA ASN A 45 -15.50 1.02 6.64
C ASN A 45 -15.97 -0.34 6.06
N GLN A 46 -16.07 -1.39 6.89
CA GLN A 46 -16.39 -2.75 6.45
C GLN A 46 -17.72 -2.86 5.70
N GLN A 47 -18.71 -2.08 6.11
CA GLN A 47 -20.03 -2.06 5.47
C GLN A 47 -20.11 -1.12 4.25
N ARG A 48 -19.03 -0.39 3.95
CA ARG A 48 -18.98 0.64 2.90
C ARG A 48 -20.09 1.71 3.02
N THR A 49 -20.45 2.05 4.24
CA THR A 49 -21.41 3.12 4.54
C THR A 49 -20.74 4.47 4.74
N ALA A 50 -19.44 4.47 5.03
CA ALA A 50 -18.63 5.66 5.17
C ALA A 50 -17.21 5.41 4.61
N TYR A 51 -16.51 6.47 4.24
CA TYR A 51 -15.10 6.42 3.87
C TYR A 51 -14.33 7.62 4.40
N VAL A 52 -13.03 7.41 4.61
CA VAL A 52 -12.08 8.44 5.03
C VAL A 52 -11.00 8.63 3.97
N TYR A 53 -10.49 9.83 3.86
CA TYR A 53 -9.42 10.19 2.93
C TYR A 53 -8.64 11.41 3.44
N ALA A 54 -7.43 11.58 2.93
CA ALA A 54 -6.62 12.78 3.15
C ALA A 54 -6.72 13.70 1.94
N LYS A 55 -6.80 15.01 2.20
CA LYS A 55 -6.83 16.06 1.17
C LYS A 55 -6.22 17.34 1.69
N GLY A 56 -5.23 17.88 0.95
CA GLY A 56 -4.56 19.12 1.33
C GLY A 56 -3.89 19.09 2.71
N GLY A 57 -3.45 17.90 3.16
CA GLY A 57 -2.85 17.69 4.46
C GLY A 57 -3.84 17.45 5.61
N ASP A 58 -5.13 17.44 5.35
CA ASP A 58 -6.18 17.19 6.35
C ASP A 58 -6.95 15.91 6.09
N ILE A 59 -7.63 15.40 7.12
CA ILE A 59 -8.43 14.19 7.09
C ILE A 59 -9.92 14.52 6.99
N PHE A 60 -10.61 13.78 6.14
CA PHE A 60 -12.05 13.93 5.89
C PHE A 60 -12.76 12.59 6.07
N LEU A 61 -13.98 12.66 6.60
CA LEU A 61 -14.94 11.55 6.72
C LEU A 61 -16.20 11.87 5.92
N THR A 62 -16.60 10.95 5.04
CA THR A 62 -17.83 11.10 4.24
C THR A 62 -18.79 9.95 4.49
N ASP A 63 -20.04 10.27 4.74
CA ASP A 63 -21.16 9.32 4.75
C ASP A 63 -21.62 9.04 3.32
N VAL A 64 -21.64 7.76 2.93
CA VAL A 64 -21.94 7.35 1.55
C VAL A 64 -23.39 7.63 1.16
N LYS A 65 -24.33 7.46 2.10
CA LYS A 65 -25.77 7.61 1.83
C LYS A 65 -26.17 9.07 1.64
N THR A 66 -25.66 9.95 2.49
CA THR A 66 -26.03 11.37 2.49
C THR A 66 -25.09 12.24 1.67
N GLY A 67 -23.89 11.74 1.35
CA GLY A 67 -22.82 12.50 0.72
C GLY A 67 -22.23 13.60 1.62
N LYS A 68 -22.65 13.67 2.90
CA LYS A 68 -22.13 14.68 3.83
C LYS A 68 -20.70 14.36 4.20
N THR A 69 -19.83 15.35 4.04
CA THR A 69 -18.42 15.29 4.39
C THR A 69 -18.14 16.14 5.62
N ARG A 70 -17.41 15.58 6.57
CA ARG A 70 -16.90 16.25 7.76
C ARG A 70 -15.37 16.31 7.67
N ARG A 71 -14.79 17.50 7.77
CA ARG A 71 -13.36 17.70 7.96
C ARG A 71 -13.03 17.36 9.42
N ILE A 72 -12.11 16.41 9.64
CA ILE A 72 -11.71 15.92 10.97
C ILE A 72 -10.59 16.77 11.51
N THR A 73 -9.58 17.06 10.69
CA THR A 73 -8.43 17.88 11.08
C THR A 73 -8.43 19.20 10.32
N HIS A 74 -7.85 20.22 10.93
CA HIS A 74 -7.63 21.54 10.34
C HIS A 74 -6.38 22.15 10.99
N THR A 75 -5.23 21.65 10.57
CA THR A 75 -3.94 21.99 11.17
C THR A 75 -2.95 22.44 10.09
N THR A 76 -1.80 22.97 10.50
CA THR A 76 -0.69 23.28 9.59
C THR A 76 0.21 22.06 9.34
N ASP A 77 0.08 21.03 10.16
CA ASP A 77 0.77 19.74 9.96
C ASP A 77 0.10 18.96 8.82
N THR A 78 0.86 18.06 8.22
CA THR A 78 0.30 17.15 7.22
C THR A 78 -0.16 15.87 7.89
N GLU A 79 -1.45 15.60 7.82
CA GLU A 79 -2.05 14.33 8.18
C GLU A 79 -2.25 13.45 6.95
N SER A 80 -2.03 12.15 7.12
CA SER A 80 -2.08 11.19 6.01
C SER A 80 -2.52 9.80 6.44
N ASN A 81 -2.79 8.93 5.46
CA ASN A 81 -3.14 7.52 5.64
C ASN A 81 -4.28 7.26 6.65
N PRO A 82 -5.43 7.94 6.54
CA PRO A 82 -6.54 7.70 7.46
C PRO A 82 -7.13 6.31 7.25
N GLN A 83 -7.47 5.64 8.36
CA GLN A 83 -8.12 4.34 8.34
C GLN A 83 -9.08 4.19 9.50
N PHE A 84 -10.13 3.39 9.33
CA PHE A 84 -10.99 2.96 10.42
C PHE A 84 -10.26 1.96 11.31
N SER A 85 -10.37 2.10 12.63
CA SER A 85 -9.77 1.20 13.62
C SER A 85 -10.59 1.20 14.91
N PHE A 86 -10.16 0.45 15.94
CA PHE A 86 -10.90 0.26 17.18
C PHE A 86 -12.33 -0.22 16.92
N ASN A 87 -12.45 -1.27 16.10
CA ASN A 87 -13.74 -1.79 15.63
C ASN A 87 -14.63 -0.69 14.99
N GLU A 88 -13.99 0.18 14.21
CA GLU A 88 -14.62 1.29 13.47
C GLU A 88 -15.20 2.43 14.33
N THR A 89 -14.84 2.49 15.61
CA THR A 89 -15.24 3.61 16.49
C THR A 89 -14.32 4.82 16.36
N LYS A 90 -13.12 4.63 15.80
CA LYS A 90 -12.12 5.70 15.65
C LYS A 90 -11.54 5.72 14.24
N ILE A 91 -11.11 6.92 13.83
CA ILE A 91 -10.30 7.13 12.63
C ILE A 91 -8.88 7.37 13.07
N VAL A 92 -7.96 6.52 12.61
CA VAL A 92 -6.53 6.63 12.90
C VAL A 92 -5.81 7.19 11.67
N TYR A 93 -4.89 8.10 11.91
CA TYR A 93 -4.11 8.76 10.86
C TYR A 93 -2.68 9.06 11.33
N ASN A 94 -1.80 9.31 10.37
CA ASN A 94 -0.41 9.67 10.61
C ASN A 94 -0.26 11.18 10.67
N ARG A 95 0.47 11.70 11.66
CA ARG A 95 0.92 13.08 11.78
C ARG A 95 2.30 13.10 12.43
N SER A 96 3.27 13.83 11.86
CA SER A 96 4.61 14.04 12.43
C SER A 96 5.26 12.74 12.92
N GLN A 97 5.26 11.69 12.08
CA GLN A 97 5.80 10.33 12.38
C GLN A 97 5.08 9.58 13.52
N ASN A 98 3.90 10.02 13.94
CA ASN A 98 3.11 9.37 14.98
C ASN A 98 1.69 9.05 14.50
N LEU A 99 1.06 8.08 15.17
CA LEU A 99 -0.35 7.77 14.98
C LEU A 99 -1.21 8.55 15.97
N TYR A 100 -2.29 9.09 15.44
CA TYR A 100 -3.35 9.74 16.20
C TYR A 100 -4.67 9.06 15.91
N ALA A 101 -5.55 9.00 16.89
CA ALA A 101 -6.90 8.48 16.75
C ALA A 101 -7.92 9.58 17.05
N TRP A 102 -8.86 9.76 16.15
CA TRP A 102 -10.00 10.64 16.36
C TRP A 102 -11.25 9.79 16.62
N ASP A 103 -11.90 10.02 17.75
CA ASP A 103 -13.12 9.31 18.13
C ASP A 103 -14.31 9.86 17.37
N ILE A 104 -15.07 8.98 16.67
CA ILE A 104 -16.17 9.38 15.79
C ILE A 104 -17.33 9.98 16.60
N ALA A 105 -17.58 9.48 17.80
CA ALA A 105 -18.70 9.90 18.63
C ALA A 105 -18.40 11.17 19.41
N SER A 106 -17.27 11.22 20.13
CA SER A 106 -16.90 12.36 20.99
C SER A 106 -16.20 13.49 20.24
N GLY A 107 -15.50 13.18 19.14
CA GLY A 107 -14.62 14.12 18.44
C GLY A 107 -13.27 14.34 19.14
N GLU A 108 -12.97 13.58 20.17
CA GLU A 108 -11.71 13.64 20.88
C GLU A 108 -10.57 13.08 20.02
N THR A 109 -9.40 13.72 20.11
CA THR A 109 -8.16 13.24 19.46
C THR A 109 -7.18 12.75 20.50
N LEU A 110 -6.69 11.51 20.33
CA LEU A 110 -5.72 10.88 21.20
C LEU A 110 -4.47 10.51 20.39
N GLN A 111 -3.29 10.80 20.93
CA GLN A 111 -2.03 10.29 20.40
C GLN A 111 -1.85 8.81 20.77
N LEU A 112 -1.47 7.96 19.82
CA LEU A 112 -1.35 6.50 20.02
C LEU A 112 0.10 6.03 20.16
N THR A 113 1.06 6.77 19.58
CA THR A 113 2.49 6.42 19.57
C THR A 113 3.33 7.64 19.92
N ASN A 114 4.52 7.40 20.48
CA ASN A 114 5.51 8.44 20.78
C ASN A 114 6.84 8.03 20.15
N ILE A 115 6.88 8.10 18.81
CA ILE A 115 8.08 7.77 18.02
C ILE A 115 8.91 9.05 17.91
N LYS A 116 10.19 8.96 18.28
CA LYS A 116 11.12 10.09 18.24
C LYS A 116 12.32 9.75 17.38
N ALA A 117 12.74 10.71 16.56
CA ALA A 117 14.08 10.68 16.03
C ALA A 117 15.07 10.64 17.20
N SER A 118 16.23 10.00 17.03
CA SER A 118 17.30 10.08 18.02
C SER A 118 17.53 11.54 18.35
N ASP A 119 17.52 11.87 19.61
CA ASP A 119 18.10 13.12 20.08
C ASP A 119 19.59 13.04 19.67
N ALA A 120 19.93 13.55 18.51
CA ALA A 120 21.29 13.98 18.25
C ALA A 120 21.61 14.88 19.44
N THR A 121 22.53 14.44 20.29
CA THR A 121 22.98 15.11 21.52
C THR A 121 22.92 16.63 21.38
N GLY A 122 21.71 17.14 21.45
CA GLY A 122 21.43 18.55 21.51
C GLY A 122 21.65 18.94 22.95
N SER A 123 22.70 19.64 23.20
CA SER A 123 22.89 20.39 24.42
C SER A 123 21.65 21.26 24.64
N GLY A 124 20.64 20.70 25.28
CA GLY A 124 19.59 21.46 25.91
C GLY A 124 20.24 22.19 27.07
N GLY A 125 20.69 23.41 26.81
CA GLY A 125 21.07 24.32 27.83
C GLY A 125 19.85 24.59 28.71
N GLY A 126 19.58 23.68 29.63
CA GLY A 126 18.74 23.96 30.78
C GLY A 126 19.50 24.96 31.63
N PHE A 127 19.00 26.16 31.71
CA PHE A 127 19.39 27.09 32.76
C PHE A 127 18.99 26.48 34.10
N GLY A 128 19.74 25.49 34.55
CA GLY A 128 19.76 25.00 35.91
C GLY A 128 20.49 26.00 36.78
N ARG A 129 19.75 26.91 37.36
CA ARG A 129 20.20 27.73 38.44
C ARG A 129 20.30 26.85 39.69
N GLY A 130 21.40 26.16 39.85
CA GLY A 130 21.78 25.40 41.03
C GLY A 130 23.25 25.63 41.30
N SER A 131 23.57 26.78 41.87
CA SER A 131 24.87 26.97 42.48
C SER A 131 24.81 26.41 43.89
N ASP A 132 25.26 25.18 44.09
CA ASP A 132 25.77 24.74 45.37
C ASP A 132 27.12 25.45 45.60
N ALA A 133 27.01 26.66 46.10
CA ALA A 133 28.15 27.31 46.73
C ALA A 133 28.28 26.77 48.17
N THR A 134 29.05 25.69 48.31
CA THR A 134 29.62 25.36 49.62
C THR A 134 30.64 26.44 49.97
N THR A 135 30.14 27.55 50.46
CA THR A 135 30.96 28.59 51.09
C THR A 135 31.45 28.08 52.46
N ARG A 136 32.76 27.93 52.57
CA ARG A 136 33.44 27.74 53.87
C ARG A 136 32.91 28.76 54.83
N ALA A 137 32.41 28.30 55.99
CA ALA A 137 31.96 29.15 57.10
C ALA A 137 33.12 29.96 57.62
N GLY A 138 33.16 31.21 57.26
CA GLY A 138 34.01 32.20 57.91
C GLY A 138 33.28 32.79 59.16
N ASN A 139 33.97 32.96 60.27
CA ASN A 139 33.44 33.56 61.46
C ASN A 139 33.33 35.08 61.28
N ASN A 140 32.46 35.54 60.41
CA ASN A 140 32.17 36.96 60.19
C ASN A 140 30.96 37.37 61.08
N PRO A 141 31.00 38.46 61.80
CA PRO A 141 29.88 38.96 62.61
C PRO A 141 28.59 39.15 61.83
N GLN A 142 28.68 39.43 60.51
CA GLN A 142 27.57 39.59 59.64
C GLN A 142 26.90 38.24 59.34
N GLU A 143 27.68 37.16 59.19
CA GLU A 143 27.13 35.80 59.01
C GLU A 143 26.49 35.29 60.29
N GLN A 144 27.01 35.61 61.43
CA GLN A 144 26.39 35.30 62.75
C GLN A 144 25.05 36.02 62.92
N TRP A 145 24.97 37.29 62.52
CA TRP A 145 23.72 38.03 62.53
C TRP A 145 22.69 37.41 61.58
N LEU A 146 23.09 37.11 60.35
CA LEU A 146 22.24 36.45 59.38
C LEU A 146 21.76 35.07 59.84
N LYS A 147 22.62 34.31 60.52
CA LYS A 147 22.21 33.02 61.13
C LYS A 147 21.18 33.21 62.23
N ASN A 148 21.37 34.21 63.12
CA ASN A 148 20.43 34.52 64.19
C ASN A 148 19.09 35.05 63.67
N ASP A 149 19.10 35.86 62.62
CA ASP A 149 17.91 36.31 61.89
C ASP A 149 17.17 35.15 61.23
N GLN A 150 17.89 34.24 60.58
CA GLN A 150 17.30 33.01 59.98
C GLN A 150 16.69 32.08 61.04
N LEU A 151 17.27 31.98 62.24
CA LEU A 151 16.73 31.19 63.35
C LEU A 151 15.33 31.63 63.76
N GLN A 152 15.03 32.94 63.67
CA GLN A 152 13.69 33.47 63.95
C GLN A 152 12.66 33.03 62.91
N TYR A 153 13.09 32.67 61.71
CA TYR A 153 12.23 32.20 60.65
C TYR A 153 12.15 30.67 60.52
N PHE A 154 12.79 29.89 61.40
CA PHE A 154 12.79 28.43 61.35
C PHE A 154 11.40 27.83 61.35
N GLN A 155 10.47 28.41 62.08
CA GLN A 155 9.10 27.93 62.09
C GLN A 155 8.46 28.12 60.71
N VAL A 156 8.63 29.27 60.08
CA VAL A 156 8.12 29.55 58.71
C VAL A 156 8.79 28.66 57.69
N LEU A 157 10.08 28.37 57.81
CA LEU A 157 10.81 27.47 56.94
C LEU A 157 10.34 26.02 57.08
N ARG A 158 10.04 25.59 58.30
CA ARG A 158 9.48 24.27 58.60
C ARG A 158 8.09 24.13 58.02
N GLU A 159 7.21 25.10 58.25
CA GLU A 159 5.86 25.09 57.65
C GLU A 159 5.88 25.09 56.10
N ARG A 160 6.80 25.85 55.49
CA ARG A 160 6.98 25.83 54.02
C ARG A 160 7.47 24.47 53.51
N LYS A 161 8.40 23.82 54.25
CA LYS A 161 8.89 22.49 53.91
C LYS A 161 7.77 21.47 54.03
N GLU A 162 7.00 21.47 55.12
CA GLU A 162 5.86 20.58 55.34
C GLU A 162 4.78 20.76 54.27
N LYS A 163 4.45 22.02 53.93
CA LYS A 163 3.52 22.29 52.79
C LYS A 163 4.03 21.77 51.46
N ARG A 164 5.31 21.97 51.16
CA ARG A 164 5.91 21.46 49.93
C ARG A 164 5.86 19.94 49.89
N GLU A 165 6.30 19.27 50.98
CA GLU A 165 6.29 17.81 51.09
C GLU A 165 4.87 17.23 51.01
N ALA A 166 3.89 17.87 51.65
CA ALA A 166 2.49 17.49 51.54
C ALA A 166 1.96 17.69 50.14
N THR A 167 2.29 18.79 49.46
CA THR A 167 1.91 19.04 48.06
C THR A 167 2.56 18.03 47.12
N GLU A 168 3.83 17.72 47.33
CA GLU A 168 4.53 16.69 46.53
C GLU A 168 3.91 15.29 46.74
N ALA A 169 3.59 14.95 48.01
CA ALA A 169 2.91 13.69 48.34
C ALA A 169 1.52 13.61 47.69
N TYR A 170 0.75 14.70 47.75
CA TYR A 170 -0.54 14.80 47.09
C TYR A 170 -0.42 14.66 45.58
N ASN A 171 0.50 15.40 44.94
CA ASN A 171 0.72 15.31 43.50
C ASN A 171 1.22 13.92 43.08
N LYS A 172 1.99 13.21 43.89
CA LYS A 172 2.39 11.82 43.68
C LYS A 172 1.23 10.83 43.82
N SER A 173 0.23 11.16 44.66
CA SER A 173 -0.96 10.31 44.85
C SER A 173 -2.02 10.48 43.76
N LEU A 174 -1.98 11.56 42.98
CA LEU A 174 -2.90 11.78 41.88
C LEU A 174 -2.68 10.71 40.80
N PRO A 175 -3.75 10.13 40.24
CA PRO A 175 -3.62 9.22 39.13
C PRO A 175 -2.93 9.94 37.98
N LYS A 176 -1.76 9.48 37.60
CA LYS A 176 -1.08 9.98 36.40
C LYS A 176 -1.60 9.21 35.23
N GLU A 177 -1.98 9.91 34.17
CA GLU A 177 -2.20 9.28 32.89
C GLU A 177 -0.93 8.54 32.50
N LYS A 178 -1.12 7.29 31.95
CA LYS A 178 0.02 6.48 31.50
C LYS A 178 0.69 7.20 30.33
N GLU A 179 1.91 7.66 30.55
CA GLU A 179 2.71 8.25 29.48
C GLU A 179 2.95 7.23 28.35
N LEU A 180 2.88 7.67 27.10
CA LEU A 180 3.19 6.84 25.97
C LEU A 180 4.68 6.49 25.97
N ARG A 181 4.97 5.19 25.80
CA ARG A 181 6.34 4.72 25.66
C ARG A 181 7.04 5.43 24.51
N SER A 182 8.21 5.99 24.78
CA SER A 182 9.08 6.55 23.74
C SER A 182 9.74 5.43 22.94
N ILE A 183 9.58 5.46 21.62
CA ILE A 183 10.19 4.53 20.66
C ILE A 183 11.22 5.34 19.87
N SER A 184 12.52 5.06 20.10
CA SER A 184 13.61 5.70 19.35
C SER A 184 13.80 5.00 18.01
N ILE A 185 13.95 5.78 16.93
CA ILE A 185 14.28 5.27 15.60
C ILE A 185 15.77 5.38 15.26
N GLU A 186 16.57 5.97 16.17
CA GLU A 186 18.02 6.17 16.00
C GLU A 186 18.34 6.91 14.68
N ASP A 187 19.31 6.38 13.89
CA ASP A 187 19.73 6.90 12.59
C ASP A 187 18.91 6.31 11.41
N LYS A 188 17.75 5.69 11.69
CA LYS A 188 16.90 5.00 10.72
C LYS A 188 15.70 5.88 10.37
N SER A 189 15.13 5.64 9.20
CA SER A 189 13.87 6.27 8.77
C SER A 189 12.67 5.38 9.07
N LEU A 190 11.61 5.98 9.62
CA LEU A 190 10.35 5.31 9.88
C LEU A 190 9.55 5.15 8.58
N GLN A 191 9.04 3.95 8.32
CA GLN A 191 8.24 3.64 7.15
C GLN A 191 7.09 2.68 7.53
N GLY A 192 5.99 2.73 6.77
CA GLY A 192 4.90 1.77 6.87
C GLY A 192 4.21 1.74 8.25
N LEU A 193 4.12 2.90 8.92
CA LEU A 193 3.45 3.02 10.21
C LEU A 193 1.93 2.86 10.05
N THR A 194 1.37 1.80 10.62
CA THR A 194 -0.07 1.48 10.56
C THR A 194 -0.53 0.77 11.84
N ILE A 195 -1.84 0.62 12.01
CA ILE A 195 -2.45 0.00 13.18
C ILE A 195 -3.40 -1.13 12.79
N SER A 196 -3.55 -2.13 13.65
CA SER A 196 -4.53 -3.21 13.48
C SER A 196 -5.98 -2.71 13.59
N PRO A 197 -6.96 -3.39 12.96
CA PRO A 197 -8.37 -2.97 13.02
C PRO A 197 -8.97 -2.90 14.43
N ASP A 198 -8.48 -3.69 15.37
CA ASP A 198 -8.88 -3.65 16.79
C ASP A 198 -8.21 -2.51 17.59
N GLY A 199 -7.24 -1.81 16.99
CA GLY A 199 -6.50 -0.72 17.60
C GLY A 199 -5.42 -1.15 18.60
N ARG A 200 -5.10 -2.44 18.70
CA ARG A 200 -4.14 -2.97 19.64
C ARG A 200 -2.71 -2.93 19.16
N PHE A 201 -2.46 -3.35 17.93
CA PHE A 201 -1.12 -3.55 17.40
C PHE A 201 -0.74 -2.44 16.42
N VAL A 202 0.42 -1.84 16.64
CA VAL A 202 1.03 -0.89 15.69
C VAL A 202 2.19 -1.58 15.00
N SER A 203 2.18 -1.62 13.67
CA SER A 203 3.26 -2.16 12.86
C SER A 203 4.03 -1.04 12.17
N TYR A 204 5.35 -1.19 12.09
CA TYR A 204 6.23 -0.23 11.42
C TYR A 204 7.55 -0.87 11.01
N ARG A 205 8.24 -0.18 10.12
CA ARG A 205 9.55 -0.55 9.60
C ARG A 205 10.55 0.57 9.86
N LEU A 206 11.73 0.22 10.34
CA LEU A 206 12.88 1.10 10.46
C LEU A 206 13.86 0.78 9.34
N PHE A 207 14.06 1.72 8.43
CA PHE A 207 14.91 1.56 7.26
C PHE A 207 16.21 2.33 7.44
N LYS A 208 17.34 1.63 7.23
CA LYS A 208 18.68 2.21 7.16
C LYS A 208 19.13 2.19 5.71
N ALA A 209 19.40 3.36 5.15
CA ALA A 209 19.91 3.48 3.80
C ALA A 209 21.31 2.83 3.67
N ALA A 210 21.62 2.34 2.50
CA ALA A 210 22.98 1.90 2.22
C ALA A 210 23.97 3.07 2.35
N PRO A 211 25.22 2.82 2.79
CA PRO A 211 26.24 3.86 2.82
C PRO A 211 26.41 4.49 1.44
N SER A 212 26.41 5.81 1.37
CA SER A 212 26.60 6.55 0.11
C SER A 212 28.03 6.49 -0.42
N THR A 213 28.99 6.14 0.46
CA THR A 213 30.40 6.00 0.13
C THR A 213 30.62 4.78 -0.76
N GLY A 214 30.93 5.02 -2.04
CA GLY A 214 31.29 3.96 -3.00
C GLY A 214 30.17 3.50 -3.93
N ALA A 215 28.91 3.92 -3.75
CA ALA A 215 27.84 3.64 -4.68
C ALA A 215 28.02 4.49 -5.95
N LYS A 216 28.61 3.89 -7.00
CA LYS A 216 28.68 4.54 -8.31
C LYS A 216 27.37 4.32 -9.04
N THR A 217 26.62 5.39 -9.30
CA THR A 217 25.48 5.37 -10.19
C THR A 217 25.95 5.41 -11.65
N THR A 218 25.23 4.73 -12.53
CA THR A 218 25.45 4.88 -13.95
C THR A 218 24.86 6.22 -14.37
N ILE A 219 25.66 7.04 -15.05
CA ILE A 219 25.20 8.30 -15.64
C ILE A 219 24.50 7.95 -16.96
N VAL A 220 23.24 8.36 -17.09
CA VAL A 220 22.47 8.25 -18.33
C VAL A 220 22.06 9.68 -18.72
N PRO A 221 22.70 10.25 -19.75
CA PRO A 221 22.40 11.64 -20.12
C PRO A 221 21.06 11.73 -20.84
N SER A 222 20.25 12.73 -20.47
CA SER A 222 19.10 13.21 -21.23
C SER A 222 19.56 14.32 -22.15
N TYR A 223 19.56 14.06 -23.44
CA TYR A 223 20.00 15.02 -24.45
C TYR A 223 18.89 15.97 -24.90
N VAL A 224 17.63 15.60 -24.70
CA VAL A 224 16.46 16.41 -25.07
C VAL A 224 15.81 16.94 -23.82
N THR A 225 15.97 18.22 -23.56
CA THR A 225 15.44 18.93 -22.39
C THR A 225 14.83 20.27 -22.80
N GLU A 226 13.92 20.81 -22.01
CA GLU A 226 13.32 22.13 -22.25
C GLU A 226 14.34 23.25 -22.23
N THR A 227 15.43 23.10 -21.46
CA THR A 227 16.49 24.12 -21.35
C THR A 227 17.53 24.04 -22.45
N GLY A 228 17.55 22.95 -23.23
CA GLY A 228 18.59 22.66 -24.23
C GLY A 228 19.93 22.16 -23.63
N PHE A 229 20.07 22.11 -22.30
CA PHE A 229 21.26 21.56 -21.64
C PHE A 229 21.06 20.10 -21.27
N THR A 230 22.07 19.28 -21.50
CA THR A 230 22.07 17.88 -21.07
C THR A 230 21.96 17.78 -19.56
N THR A 231 21.05 16.93 -19.09
CA THR A 231 20.89 16.59 -17.67
C THR A 231 21.03 15.10 -17.46
N ASP A 232 21.29 14.67 -16.23
CA ASP A 232 21.37 13.26 -15.90
C ASP A 232 19.99 12.68 -15.59
N ILE A 233 19.64 11.57 -16.22
CA ILE A 233 18.46 10.77 -15.87
C ILE A 233 18.84 9.92 -14.65
N PRO A 234 18.02 9.92 -13.57
CA PRO A 234 18.24 9.06 -12.43
C PRO A 234 18.35 7.59 -12.86
N ALA A 235 19.50 6.99 -12.67
CA ALA A 235 19.77 5.61 -13.06
C ALA A 235 19.95 4.71 -11.83
N ARG A 236 19.74 3.40 -12.03
CA ARG A 236 19.95 2.41 -10.99
C ARG A 236 21.44 2.24 -10.71
N THR A 237 21.78 1.88 -9.47
CA THR A 237 23.11 1.41 -9.11
C THR A 237 23.42 0.11 -9.86
N LYS A 238 24.70 -0.15 -10.10
CA LYS A 238 25.15 -1.42 -10.73
C LYS A 238 24.80 -2.61 -9.84
N VAL A 239 24.65 -3.78 -10.47
CA VAL A 239 24.47 -5.07 -9.77
C VAL A 239 25.59 -5.28 -8.76
N GLY A 240 25.24 -5.75 -7.56
CA GLY A 240 26.18 -5.97 -6.46
C GLY A 240 26.40 -4.74 -5.56
N SER A 241 25.76 -3.60 -5.83
CA SER A 241 25.78 -2.47 -4.89
C SER A 241 25.09 -2.85 -3.59
N GLN A 242 25.67 -2.41 -2.47
CA GLN A 242 25.08 -2.64 -1.16
C GLN A 242 23.69 -2.03 -1.08
N GLN A 243 22.73 -2.83 -0.62
CA GLN A 243 21.35 -2.38 -0.42
C GLN A 243 21.17 -1.88 1.01
N GLY A 244 20.17 -1.03 1.20
CA GLY A 244 19.71 -0.65 2.53
C GLY A 244 19.13 -1.86 3.27
N SER A 245 19.08 -1.77 4.58
CA SER A 245 18.49 -2.79 5.47
C SER A 245 17.26 -2.26 6.16
N ALA A 246 16.33 -3.16 6.49
CA ALA A 246 15.13 -2.81 7.20
C ALA A 246 14.86 -3.77 8.36
N GLU A 247 14.44 -3.23 9.47
CA GLU A 247 13.96 -3.97 10.63
C GLU A 247 12.48 -3.73 10.79
N TYR A 248 11.74 -4.76 11.16
CA TYR A 248 10.28 -4.73 11.23
C TYR A 248 9.82 -5.01 12.64
N PHE A 249 8.85 -4.23 13.11
CA PHE A 249 8.36 -4.26 14.46
C PHE A 249 6.84 -4.27 14.51
N VAL A 250 6.32 -4.95 15.53
CA VAL A 250 4.94 -4.86 15.98
C VAL A 250 4.95 -4.41 17.44
N TYR A 251 4.30 -3.29 17.73
CA TYR A 251 4.15 -2.78 19.09
C TYR A 251 2.75 -3.12 19.62
N ASP A 252 2.67 -3.93 20.69
CA ASP A 252 1.45 -4.22 21.42
C ASP A 252 1.18 -3.10 22.42
N ARG A 253 0.22 -2.24 22.10
CA ARG A 253 -0.14 -1.07 22.93
C ARG A 253 -0.73 -1.44 24.28
N VAL A 254 -1.38 -2.60 24.39
CA VAL A 254 -1.99 -3.08 25.65
C VAL A 254 -0.91 -3.60 26.60
N LYS A 255 0.01 -4.41 26.09
CA LYS A 255 1.12 -4.97 26.87
C LYS A 255 2.30 -4.01 26.99
N ASP A 256 2.30 -2.90 26.25
CA ASP A 256 3.41 -1.96 26.14
C ASP A 256 4.74 -2.64 25.77
N THR A 257 4.68 -3.55 24.78
CA THR A 257 5.82 -4.34 24.35
C THR A 257 6.07 -4.22 22.86
N GLN A 258 7.34 -4.08 22.50
CA GLN A 258 7.80 -4.05 21.11
C GLN A 258 8.31 -5.44 20.72
N ILE A 259 7.79 -5.99 19.64
CA ILE A 259 8.13 -7.30 19.11
C ILE A 259 8.88 -7.09 17.79
N ALA A 260 10.14 -7.49 17.72
CA ALA A 260 10.89 -7.52 16.48
C ALA A 260 10.51 -8.78 15.66
N ILE A 261 10.21 -8.60 14.39
CA ILE A 261 9.92 -9.70 13.47
C ILE A 261 11.25 -10.33 13.05
N LYS A 262 11.50 -11.56 13.54
CA LYS A 262 12.70 -12.32 13.21
C LYS A 262 12.45 -13.16 11.96
N THR A 263 13.34 -13.06 10.98
CA THR A 263 13.23 -13.75 9.69
C THR A 263 14.15 -14.97 9.57
N ASP A 264 14.90 -15.29 10.60
CA ASP A 264 15.90 -16.36 10.58
C ASP A 264 15.30 -17.78 10.42
N SER A 265 14.07 -17.97 10.85
CA SER A 265 13.34 -19.25 10.81
C SER A 265 12.48 -19.43 9.56
N ILE A 266 12.59 -18.58 8.56
CA ILE A 266 11.83 -18.70 7.33
C ILE A 266 12.28 -19.95 6.56
N PRO A 267 11.37 -20.87 6.18
CA PRO A 267 11.73 -22.06 5.43
C PRO A 267 12.42 -21.75 4.12
N GLY A 268 13.61 -22.33 3.91
CA GLY A 268 14.42 -22.11 2.70
C GLY A 268 15.10 -20.75 2.62
N ILE A 269 15.22 -20.02 3.74
CA ILE A 269 15.94 -18.72 3.78
C ILE A 269 17.39 -18.84 3.33
N GLN A 270 17.99 -20.03 3.48
CA GLN A 270 19.37 -20.33 3.09
C GLN A 270 19.49 -21.01 1.73
N ASP A 271 18.36 -21.30 1.05
CA ASP A 271 18.39 -21.96 -0.26
C ASP A 271 19.12 -21.09 -1.28
N LEU A 272 20.08 -21.68 -1.96
CA LEU A 272 20.86 -20.98 -2.97
C LEU A 272 20.08 -20.94 -4.29
N PRO A 273 20.11 -19.82 -5.03
CA PRO A 273 19.61 -19.75 -6.40
C PRO A 273 20.38 -20.68 -7.33
N ASP A 274 19.71 -21.22 -8.34
CA ASP A 274 20.32 -22.20 -9.26
C ASP A 274 21.53 -21.67 -10.03
N TYR A 275 21.56 -20.38 -10.37
CA TYR A 275 22.69 -19.78 -11.07
C TYR A 275 24.01 -19.90 -10.31
N VAL A 276 23.98 -20.05 -8.97
CA VAL A 276 25.21 -20.22 -8.16
C VAL A 276 25.95 -21.51 -8.53
N LYS A 277 25.24 -22.52 -9.09
CA LYS A 277 25.83 -23.77 -9.57
C LYS A 277 26.80 -23.54 -10.75
N ASP A 278 26.62 -22.49 -11.52
CA ASP A 278 27.50 -22.09 -12.64
C ASP A 278 28.81 -21.48 -12.16
N TYR A 279 28.91 -21.19 -10.84
CA TYR A 279 30.12 -20.60 -10.20
C TYR A 279 30.66 -21.50 -9.08
N PRO A 280 31.42 -22.58 -9.42
CA PRO A 280 31.82 -23.59 -8.44
C PRO A 280 32.53 -23.05 -7.21
N LYS A 281 33.42 -22.06 -7.36
CA LYS A 281 34.13 -21.44 -6.23
C LYS A 281 33.15 -20.75 -5.26
N GLN A 282 32.19 -19.96 -5.78
CA GLN A 282 31.19 -19.29 -4.96
C GLN A 282 30.23 -20.29 -4.30
N LEU A 283 29.90 -21.38 -5.01
CA LEU A 283 29.08 -22.45 -4.47
C LEU A 283 29.77 -23.10 -3.25
N GLU A 284 31.03 -23.43 -3.35
CA GLU A 284 31.79 -24.03 -2.24
C GLU A 284 31.95 -23.07 -1.05
N GLU A 285 32.19 -21.77 -1.30
CA GLU A 285 32.24 -20.76 -0.24
C GLU A 285 30.90 -20.64 0.49
N LYS A 286 29.79 -20.57 -0.26
CA LYS A 286 28.45 -20.48 0.32
C LYS A 286 28.02 -21.75 1.05
N LYS A 287 28.45 -22.94 0.60
CA LYS A 287 28.24 -24.19 1.31
C LYS A 287 29.02 -24.26 2.62
N LYS A 288 30.23 -23.73 2.67
CA LYS A 288 31.07 -23.68 3.88
C LYS A 288 30.57 -22.69 4.91
N LYS A 289 29.92 -21.59 4.46
CA LYS A 289 29.35 -20.55 5.31
C LYS A 289 27.91 -20.27 4.87
N PRO A 290 26.97 -21.16 5.21
CA PRO A 290 25.58 -20.90 4.91
C PRO A 290 25.10 -19.65 5.66
N GLY A 291 24.46 -18.75 4.96
CA GLY A 291 23.93 -17.51 5.52
C GLY A 291 22.48 -17.29 5.09
N ASN A 292 21.73 -16.59 5.91
CA ASN A 292 20.37 -16.21 5.56
C ASN A 292 20.41 -15.19 4.42
N ARG A 293 19.59 -15.42 3.40
CA ARG A 293 19.40 -14.43 2.34
C ARG A 293 18.70 -13.19 2.92
N ALA A 294 19.09 -12.02 2.45
CA ALA A 294 18.44 -10.78 2.82
C ALA A 294 17.00 -10.76 2.31
N VAL A 295 16.08 -10.33 3.16
CA VAL A 295 14.65 -10.27 2.87
C VAL A 295 14.06 -8.89 3.18
N ASN A 296 12.96 -8.57 2.52
CA ASN A 296 12.12 -7.41 2.81
C ASN A 296 10.72 -7.87 3.17
N VAL A 297 10.16 -7.35 4.26
CA VAL A 297 8.72 -7.45 4.54
C VAL A 297 8.03 -6.32 3.79
N SER A 298 7.24 -6.65 2.78
CA SER A 298 6.57 -5.65 1.94
C SER A 298 5.31 -5.11 2.60
N SER A 299 4.58 -5.94 3.33
CA SER A 299 3.35 -5.54 4.02
C SER A 299 3.02 -6.45 5.18
N ILE A 300 2.24 -5.92 6.11
CA ILE A 300 1.53 -6.66 7.17
C ILE A 300 0.05 -6.47 6.94
N ASN A 301 -0.66 -7.57 6.72
CA ASN A 301 -2.09 -7.58 6.43
C ASN A 301 -2.85 -8.15 7.62
N TRP A 302 -3.53 -7.30 8.37
CA TRP A 302 -4.35 -7.69 9.52
C TRP A 302 -5.69 -8.25 9.08
N SER A 303 -6.16 -9.32 9.75
CA SER A 303 -7.53 -9.80 9.57
C SER A 303 -8.56 -8.75 10.05
N PRO A 304 -9.82 -8.79 9.58
CA PRO A 304 -10.82 -7.77 9.89
C PRO A 304 -11.03 -7.48 11.37
N LYS A 305 -10.83 -8.48 12.24
CA LYS A 305 -10.91 -8.33 13.71
C LYS A 305 -9.56 -8.16 14.40
N GLY A 306 -8.45 -8.15 13.64
CA GLY A 306 -7.10 -8.08 14.20
C GLY A 306 -6.60 -9.38 14.85
N THR A 307 -7.32 -10.51 14.67
CA THR A 307 -6.97 -11.82 15.27
C THR A 307 -5.67 -12.37 14.67
N TYR A 308 -5.50 -12.22 13.37
CA TYR A 308 -4.36 -12.71 12.60
C TYR A 308 -3.70 -11.57 11.82
N ALA A 309 -2.42 -11.75 11.53
CA ALA A 309 -1.69 -10.92 10.58
C ALA A 309 -0.90 -11.80 9.62
N VAL A 310 -0.93 -11.48 8.33
CA VAL A 310 -0.10 -12.11 7.30
C VAL A 310 0.96 -11.13 6.84
N LEU A 311 2.22 -11.57 6.91
CA LEU A 311 3.38 -10.86 6.39
C LEU A 311 3.64 -11.34 4.96
N ASP A 312 3.80 -10.40 4.02
CA ASP A 312 4.34 -10.68 2.69
C ASP A 312 5.84 -10.40 2.73
N ILE A 313 6.66 -11.44 2.66
CA ILE A 313 8.11 -11.37 2.76
C ILE A 313 8.72 -11.81 1.43
N ARG A 314 9.74 -11.07 0.96
CA ARG A 314 10.45 -11.38 -0.28
C ARG A 314 11.96 -11.40 -0.06
N SER A 315 12.64 -12.33 -0.73
CA SER A 315 14.09 -12.29 -0.82
C SER A 315 14.55 -11.12 -1.71
N GLN A 316 15.66 -10.49 -1.35
CA GLN A 316 16.20 -9.36 -2.13
C GLN A 316 16.71 -9.79 -3.52
N ASP A 317 17.00 -11.07 -3.70
CA ASP A 317 17.35 -11.66 -5.00
C ASP A 317 16.13 -11.98 -5.88
N ASN A 318 14.91 -11.69 -5.38
CA ASN A 318 13.62 -11.91 -6.04
C ASN A 318 13.33 -13.38 -6.43
N LYS A 319 14.00 -14.35 -5.81
CA LYS A 319 13.80 -15.79 -6.09
C LYS A 319 12.71 -16.41 -5.24
N ASP A 320 12.41 -15.83 -4.07
CA ASP A 320 11.41 -16.33 -3.15
C ASP A 320 10.48 -15.23 -2.62
N ARG A 321 9.23 -15.61 -2.44
CA ARG A 321 8.20 -14.89 -1.70
C ARG A 321 7.56 -15.82 -0.70
N TRP A 322 7.38 -15.34 0.53
CA TRP A 322 6.69 -16.07 1.59
C TRP A 322 5.50 -15.26 2.10
N LEU A 323 4.38 -15.94 2.28
CA LEU A 323 3.25 -15.46 3.07
C LEU A 323 3.35 -16.13 4.43
N MET A 324 3.61 -15.33 5.47
CA MET A 324 3.86 -15.82 6.81
C MET A 324 2.76 -15.36 7.76
N LEU A 325 2.14 -16.27 8.49
CA LEU A 325 1.28 -15.93 9.61
C LEU A 325 2.13 -15.44 10.78
N PHE A 326 1.80 -14.26 11.28
CA PHE A 326 2.43 -13.69 12.47
C PHE A 326 1.58 -14.00 13.71
N ASP A 327 2.18 -14.66 14.70
CA ASP A 327 1.57 -14.91 16.00
C ASP A 327 1.83 -13.72 16.92
N THR A 328 0.79 -12.95 17.20
CA THR A 328 0.84 -11.77 18.05
C THR A 328 1.15 -12.06 19.51
N SER A 329 0.99 -13.31 19.96
CA SER A 329 1.25 -13.71 21.34
C SER A 329 2.73 -14.03 21.60
N SER A 330 3.36 -14.71 20.64
CA SER A 330 4.75 -15.20 20.75
C SER A 330 5.76 -14.42 19.91
N GLY A 331 5.30 -13.58 18.96
CA GLY A 331 6.15 -12.90 17.97
C GLY A 331 6.75 -13.83 16.91
N LYS A 332 6.33 -15.09 16.88
CA LYS A 332 6.80 -16.08 15.90
C LYS A 332 6.04 -15.96 14.58
N ILE A 333 6.70 -16.41 13.52
CA ILE A 333 6.10 -16.49 12.18
C ILE A 333 6.00 -17.94 11.74
N LYS A 334 4.89 -18.28 11.04
CA LYS A 334 4.61 -19.62 10.50
C LYS A 334 4.30 -19.48 9.01
N VAL A 335 4.88 -20.35 8.17
CA VAL A 335 4.63 -20.32 6.74
C VAL A 335 3.19 -20.72 6.41
N LEU A 336 2.51 -19.89 5.57
CA LEU A 336 1.25 -20.23 4.93
C LEU A 336 1.47 -20.61 3.46
N ASP A 337 2.37 -19.90 2.78
CA ASP A 337 2.72 -20.18 1.40
C ASP A 337 4.16 -19.75 1.10
N ARG A 338 4.87 -20.52 0.27
CA ARG A 338 6.16 -20.17 -0.31
C ARG A 338 6.06 -20.26 -1.82
N GLN A 339 6.44 -19.20 -2.49
CA GLN A 339 6.54 -19.11 -3.94
C GLN A 339 7.99 -18.97 -4.31
N ARG A 340 8.47 -19.79 -5.26
CA ARG A 340 9.86 -19.75 -5.73
C ARG A 340 9.90 -19.81 -7.24
N ASP A 341 10.74 -18.97 -7.83
CA ASP A 341 11.05 -18.97 -9.25
C ASP A 341 12.55 -18.68 -9.44
N GLU A 342 13.21 -19.49 -10.23
CA GLU A 342 14.66 -19.33 -10.48
C GLU A 342 14.97 -18.14 -11.42
N ALA A 343 13.98 -17.65 -12.17
CA ALA A 343 14.09 -16.39 -12.88
C ALA A 343 13.70 -15.21 -11.98
N TRP A 344 12.42 -15.08 -11.62
CA TRP A 344 11.92 -13.94 -10.86
C TRP A 344 10.51 -14.19 -10.33
N VAL A 345 10.31 -14.18 -9.03
CA VAL A 345 8.96 -14.20 -8.45
C VAL A 345 8.26 -12.86 -8.71
N ALA A 346 7.55 -12.82 -9.84
CA ALA A 346 6.77 -11.63 -10.23
C ALA A 346 5.58 -12.03 -11.05
N GLY A 347 4.54 -11.77 -11.17
CA GLY A 347 3.37 -12.09 -11.99
C GLY A 347 2.27 -11.09 -11.71
N PRO A 348 1.19 -11.16 -12.44
CA PRO A 348 0.05 -10.28 -12.18
C PRO A 348 -0.40 -10.38 -10.72
N GLY A 349 -0.36 -9.23 -9.99
CA GLY A 349 -0.72 -9.15 -8.58
C GLY A 349 0.26 -9.77 -7.57
N ILE A 350 1.42 -10.15 -8.06
CA ILE A 350 2.56 -10.59 -7.27
C ILE A 350 3.66 -9.56 -7.52
N SER A 351 3.45 -8.31 -7.12
CA SER A 351 4.37 -7.23 -7.44
C SER A 351 5.62 -7.26 -6.57
N ALA A 352 6.79 -7.04 -7.18
CA ALA A 352 8.02 -6.74 -6.47
C ALA A 352 8.07 -5.28 -5.98
N TYR A 353 7.29 -4.40 -6.60
CA TYR A 353 7.25 -2.96 -6.33
C TYR A 353 5.81 -2.55 -6.00
N GLY A 354 5.56 -2.07 -4.80
CA GLY A 354 4.26 -1.50 -4.41
C GLY A 354 3.26 -2.45 -3.75
N GLY A 355 3.68 -3.63 -3.32
CA GLY A 355 2.82 -4.56 -2.59
C GLY A 355 2.04 -5.53 -3.47
N SER A 356 1.66 -6.64 -2.89
CA SER A 356 0.85 -7.67 -3.55
C SER A 356 -0.63 -7.36 -3.41
N ASN A 357 -1.43 -7.72 -4.41
CA ASN A 357 -2.89 -7.68 -4.29
C ASN A 357 -3.35 -8.93 -3.52
N THR A 358 -3.55 -8.77 -2.24
CA THR A 358 -3.93 -9.81 -1.27
C THR A 358 -4.91 -9.23 -0.25
N GLY A 359 -5.60 -10.07 0.50
CA GLY A 359 -6.51 -9.59 1.54
C GLY A 359 -7.24 -10.71 2.28
N TRP A 360 -8.26 -10.33 3.04
CA TRP A 360 -9.06 -11.23 3.84
C TRP A 360 -10.50 -11.30 3.34
N ILE A 361 -11.03 -12.52 3.20
CA ILE A 361 -12.46 -12.74 2.96
C ILE A 361 -13.22 -12.56 4.28
N ASP A 362 -12.74 -13.23 5.31
CA ASP A 362 -13.22 -13.16 6.69
C ASP A 362 -12.02 -13.15 7.65
N ASP A 363 -12.24 -13.35 8.96
CA ASP A 363 -11.17 -13.30 9.94
C ASP A 363 -10.20 -14.50 9.90
N ASN A 364 -10.56 -15.58 9.18
CA ASN A 364 -9.76 -16.80 9.07
C ASN A 364 -9.24 -17.10 7.67
N THR A 365 -9.84 -16.51 6.64
CA THR A 365 -9.57 -16.87 5.23
C THR A 365 -8.84 -15.73 4.54
N PHE A 366 -7.55 -15.93 4.28
CA PHE A 366 -6.70 -15.01 3.53
C PHE A 366 -6.66 -15.42 2.06
N TRP A 367 -6.74 -14.46 1.12
CA TRP A 367 -6.63 -14.70 -0.30
C TRP A 367 -5.39 -14.04 -0.90
N PHE A 368 -4.82 -14.68 -1.90
CA PHE A 368 -3.59 -14.24 -2.55
C PHE A 368 -3.49 -14.80 -3.96
N ARG A 369 -2.52 -14.31 -4.73
CA ARG A 369 -2.16 -14.88 -6.04
C ARG A 369 -0.82 -15.58 -5.99
N SER A 370 -0.70 -16.65 -6.80
CA SER A 370 0.51 -17.46 -6.92
C SER A 370 0.62 -18.05 -8.31
N GLU A 371 1.85 -18.14 -8.81
CA GLU A 371 2.22 -18.77 -10.08
C GLU A 371 2.62 -20.24 -9.93
N ALA A 372 2.27 -20.88 -8.83
CA ALA A 372 2.64 -22.28 -8.53
C ALA A 372 2.23 -23.29 -9.62
N SER A 373 1.26 -22.96 -10.47
CA SER A 373 0.81 -23.78 -11.62
C SER A 373 1.38 -23.34 -12.97
N GLY A 374 2.30 -22.37 -13.00
CA GLY A 374 2.85 -21.77 -14.22
C GLY A 374 2.12 -20.51 -14.69
N TYR A 375 0.96 -20.19 -14.09
CA TYR A 375 0.17 -19.00 -14.36
C TYR A 375 -0.28 -18.38 -13.04
N SER A 376 -0.47 -17.05 -13.00
CA SER A 376 -0.97 -16.37 -11.81
C SER A 376 -2.45 -16.70 -11.58
N HIS A 377 -2.71 -17.49 -10.55
CA HIS A 377 -4.05 -17.88 -10.13
C HIS A 377 -4.39 -17.38 -8.74
N LEU A 378 -5.70 -17.33 -8.45
CA LEU A 378 -6.27 -16.92 -7.18
C LEU A 378 -6.37 -18.12 -6.23
N TYR A 379 -5.83 -17.94 -5.03
CA TYR A 379 -5.84 -18.93 -3.94
C TYR A 379 -6.43 -18.35 -2.68
N THR A 380 -6.92 -19.23 -1.83
CA THR A 380 -7.22 -18.93 -0.42
C THR A 380 -6.41 -19.84 0.49
N VAL A 381 -6.14 -19.36 1.70
CA VAL A 381 -5.55 -20.15 2.78
C VAL A 381 -6.27 -19.86 4.09
N ASN A 382 -6.60 -20.91 4.83
CA ASN A 382 -7.11 -20.74 6.18
C ASN A 382 -5.93 -20.47 7.13
N ALA A 383 -5.97 -19.33 7.83
CA ALA A 383 -4.86 -18.86 8.65
C ALA A 383 -4.55 -19.79 9.83
N SER A 384 -5.56 -20.39 10.46
CA SER A 384 -5.38 -21.29 11.61
C SER A 384 -4.84 -22.65 11.20
N THR A 385 -5.41 -23.27 10.17
CA THR A 385 -5.05 -24.64 9.73
C THR A 385 -3.91 -24.69 8.74
N GLY A 386 -3.71 -23.61 7.93
CA GLY A 386 -2.79 -23.58 6.80
C GLY A 386 -3.33 -24.27 5.54
N THR A 387 -4.61 -24.70 5.53
CA THR A 387 -5.20 -25.37 4.37
C THR A 387 -5.39 -24.40 3.23
N LYS A 388 -4.78 -24.69 2.07
CA LYS A 388 -4.87 -23.91 0.84
C LYS A 388 -5.92 -24.47 -0.12
N LYS A 389 -6.58 -23.59 -0.88
CA LYS A 389 -7.51 -23.93 -1.96
C LYS A 389 -7.26 -23.02 -3.15
N ALA A 390 -7.06 -23.57 -4.34
CA ALA A 390 -7.10 -22.82 -5.58
C ALA A 390 -8.56 -22.47 -5.92
N LEU A 391 -8.83 -21.20 -6.23
CA LEU A 391 -10.13 -20.73 -6.70
C LEU A 391 -10.20 -20.67 -8.22
N THR A 392 -9.06 -20.54 -8.90
CA THR A 392 -8.95 -20.56 -10.35
C THR A 392 -7.84 -21.51 -10.80
N SER A 393 -7.95 -22.04 -12.02
CA SER A 393 -6.96 -22.92 -12.63
C SER A 393 -7.11 -22.87 -14.15
N GLY A 394 -6.06 -23.23 -14.89
CA GLY A 394 -6.03 -23.26 -16.35
C GLY A 394 -4.81 -22.56 -16.94
N ASN A 395 -4.72 -22.49 -18.27
CA ASN A 395 -3.60 -21.87 -18.97
C ASN A 395 -3.89 -20.39 -19.26
N TYR A 396 -4.05 -19.60 -18.20
CA TYR A 396 -4.34 -18.17 -18.29
C TYR A 396 -3.94 -17.45 -17.00
N GLU A 397 -3.79 -16.14 -17.08
CA GLU A 397 -3.45 -15.27 -15.96
C GLU A 397 -4.68 -14.63 -15.33
N VAL A 398 -4.77 -14.63 -14.02
CA VAL A 398 -5.64 -13.72 -13.25
C VAL A 398 -4.91 -12.39 -13.07
N GLN A 399 -5.20 -11.43 -13.92
CA GLN A 399 -4.49 -10.15 -13.98
C GLN A 399 -4.90 -9.19 -12.85
N GLN A 400 -6.17 -9.22 -12.45
CA GLN A 400 -6.72 -8.42 -11.36
C GLN A 400 -7.71 -9.25 -10.55
N ALA A 401 -7.81 -8.96 -9.25
CA ALA A 401 -8.81 -9.55 -8.38
C ALA A 401 -9.26 -8.53 -7.33
N SER A 402 -10.56 -8.46 -7.09
CA SER A 402 -11.16 -7.67 -6.03
C SER A 402 -12.33 -8.43 -5.41
N LEU A 403 -12.45 -8.36 -4.08
CA LEU A 403 -13.53 -9.03 -3.34
C LEU A 403 -14.82 -8.20 -3.45
N SER A 404 -15.95 -8.85 -3.70
CA SER A 404 -17.27 -8.21 -3.69
C SER A 404 -17.63 -7.67 -2.30
N LYS A 405 -18.52 -6.69 -2.25
CA LYS A 405 -18.98 -6.06 -1.00
C LYS A 405 -19.59 -7.08 -0.02
N ASP A 406 -20.36 -8.03 -0.53
CA ASP A 406 -20.97 -9.11 0.26
C ASP A 406 -20.04 -10.27 0.55
N LYS A 407 -18.78 -10.20 0.04
CA LYS A 407 -17.72 -11.20 0.22
C LYS A 407 -18.06 -12.61 -0.30
N LYS A 408 -19.02 -12.71 -1.23
CA LYS A 408 -19.43 -13.99 -1.84
C LYS A 408 -18.75 -14.25 -3.17
N TYR A 409 -18.21 -13.21 -3.81
CA TYR A 409 -17.62 -13.28 -5.13
C TYR A 409 -16.27 -12.60 -5.16
N PHE A 410 -15.44 -13.00 -6.13
CA PHE A 410 -14.36 -12.18 -6.64
C PHE A 410 -14.76 -11.64 -8.00
N TYR A 411 -14.45 -10.37 -8.24
CA TYR A 411 -14.37 -9.80 -9.57
C TYR A 411 -12.95 -9.92 -10.06
N ILE A 412 -12.75 -10.61 -11.19
CA ILE A 412 -11.42 -10.89 -11.73
C ILE A 412 -11.32 -10.48 -13.20
N SER A 413 -10.14 -9.99 -13.60
CA SER A 413 -9.77 -9.83 -15.00
C SER A 413 -8.83 -10.95 -15.40
N THR A 414 -9.09 -11.61 -16.54
CA THR A 414 -8.25 -12.70 -17.05
C THR A 414 -8.06 -12.59 -18.55
N ASN A 415 -7.02 -13.27 -19.07
CA ASN A 415 -6.77 -13.47 -20.50
C ASN A 415 -7.14 -14.88 -20.96
N GLU A 416 -8.10 -15.52 -20.31
CA GLU A 416 -8.53 -16.90 -20.56
C GLU A 416 -9.06 -17.15 -21.98
N VAL A 417 -9.75 -16.16 -22.57
CA VAL A 417 -10.31 -16.30 -23.93
C VAL A 417 -9.21 -16.35 -24.98
N HIS A 418 -8.22 -15.46 -24.84
CA HIS A 418 -7.06 -15.36 -25.71
C HIS A 418 -5.95 -14.59 -24.98
N PRO A 419 -4.67 -14.97 -25.10
CA PRO A 419 -3.56 -14.28 -24.39
C PRO A 419 -3.49 -12.77 -24.64
N GLY A 420 -3.92 -12.30 -25.81
CA GLY A 420 -3.99 -10.89 -26.19
C GLY A 420 -5.29 -10.18 -25.82
N GLU A 421 -6.22 -10.82 -25.14
CA GLU A 421 -7.49 -10.25 -24.72
C GLU A 421 -7.58 -10.16 -23.20
N GLN A 422 -8.32 -9.20 -22.70
CA GLN A 422 -8.63 -9.06 -21.29
C GLN A 422 -10.14 -8.99 -21.10
N HIS A 423 -10.65 -9.94 -20.33
CA HIS A 423 -12.07 -10.00 -19.99
C HIS A 423 -12.31 -9.98 -18.50
N PHE A 424 -13.47 -9.51 -18.10
CA PHE A 424 -13.88 -9.34 -16.72
C PHE A 424 -14.93 -10.37 -16.34
N TYR A 425 -14.76 -10.97 -15.16
CA TYR A 425 -15.58 -12.06 -14.66
C TYR A 425 -16.00 -11.85 -13.22
N ARG A 426 -17.12 -12.46 -12.86
CA ARG A 426 -17.55 -12.70 -11.48
C ARG A 426 -17.31 -14.16 -11.13
N LEU A 427 -16.51 -14.43 -10.10
CA LEU A 427 -16.14 -15.75 -9.61
C LEU A 427 -16.79 -16.02 -8.26
N SER A 428 -17.62 -17.03 -8.15
CA SER A 428 -18.22 -17.45 -6.88
C SER A 428 -17.21 -18.13 -5.97
N ILE A 429 -17.11 -17.70 -4.72
CA ILE A 429 -16.20 -18.28 -3.72
C ILE A 429 -16.69 -19.66 -3.25
N ALA A 430 -18.00 -19.83 -3.19
CA ALA A 430 -18.62 -21.06 -2.67
C ALA A 430 -18.38 -22.26 -3.58
N ASP A 431 -18.66 -22.12 -4.88
CA ASP A 431 -18.65 -23.23 -5.84
C ASP A 431 -17.63 -23.07 -7.00
N GLY A 432 -16.91 -21.95 -7.04
CA GLY A 432 -15.91 -21.68 -8.07
C GLY A 432 -16.49 -21.37 -9.46
N LYS A 433 -17.80 -21.21 -9.59
CA LYS A 433 -18.44 -20.83 -10.85
C LYS A 433 -18.00 -19.45 -11.29
N LYS A 434 -17.59 -19.35 -12.54
CA LYS A 434 -17.11 -18.13 -13.17
C LYS A 434 -18.08 -17.68 -14.27
N GLU A 435 -18.47 -16.42 -14.20
CA GLU A 435 -19.39 -15.78 -15.12
C GLU A 435 -18.70 -14.63 -15.84
N LYS A 436 -18.68 -14.67 -17.17
CA LYS A 436 -18.07 -13.61 -18.01
C LYS A 436 -19.00 -12.40 -18.08
N LEU A 437 -18.52 -11.23 -17.68
CA LEU A 437 -19.31 -9.99 -17.66
C LEU A 437 -19.05 -9.07 -18.86
N THR A 438 -17.93 -9.21 -19.56
CA THR A 438 -17.58 -8.40 -20.74
C THR A 438 -17.61 -9.25 -22.00
N SER A 439 -18.07 -8.67 -23.11
CA SER A 439 -18.25 -9.38 -24.39
C SER A 439 -17.41 -8.83 -25.54
N MET A 440 -16.85 -7.61 -25.41
CA MET A 440 -16.11 -6.95 -26.48
C MET A 440 -14.72 -7.55 -26.65
N THR A 441 -14.35 -7.97 -27.86
CA THR A 441 -13.02 -8.49 -28.21
C THR A 441 -11.94 -7.44 -27.96
N GLY A 442 -10.84 -7.82 -27.31
CA GLY A 442 -9.72 -6.94 -27.00
C GLY A 442 -9.54 -6.70 -25.49
N SER A 443 -9.07 -5.53 -25.13
CA SER A 443 -8.82 -5.17 -23.73
C SER A 443 -10.04 -4.50 -23.12
N ASN A 444 -10.56 -5.06 -22.04
CA ASN A 444 -11.66 -4.53 -21.24
C ASN A 444 -11.15 -4.22 -19.83
N GLN A 445 -10.75 -2.97 -19.57
CA GLN A 445 -10.39 -2.52 -18.24
C GLN A 445 -11.64 -2.05 -17.50
N VAL A 446 -11.98 -2.71 -16.40
CA VAL A 446 -13.26 -2.49 -15.72
C VAL A 446 -13.05 -1.86 -14.35
N THR A 447 -13.80 -0.80 -14.10
CA THR A 447 -14.01 -0.22 -12.77
C THR A 447 -15.46 -0.44 -12.34
N ILE A 448 -15.63 -1.05 -11.16
CA ILE A 448 -16.96 -1.32 -10.59
C ILE A 448 -17.42 -0.11 -9.78
N SER A 449 -18.71 0.24 -9.88
CA SER A 449 -19.29 1.25 -9.01
C SER A 449 -19.28 0.81 -7.53
N PRO A 450 -19.22 1.74 -6.56
CA PRO A 450 -19.18 1.38 -5.13
C PRO A 450 -20.36 0.54 -4.64
N ASP A 451 -21.52 0.64 -5.29
CA ASP A 451 -22.71 -0.17 -5.03
C ASP A 451 -22.77 -1.47 -5.86
N GLU A 452 -21.76 -1.71 -6.69
CA GLU A 452 -21.58 -2.87 -7.60
C GLU A 452 -22.67 -3.03 -8.67
N LYS A 453 -23.47 -1.99 -8.92
CA LYS A 453 -24.56 -2.05 -9.91
C LYS A 453 -24.15 -1.70 -11.32
N TYR A 454 -22.98 -1.08 -11.50
CA TYR A 454 -22.49 -0.60 -12.78
C TYR A 454 -21.04 -0.96 -13.00
N LEU A 455 -20.70 -1.21 -14.25
CA LEU A 455 -19.33 -1.41 -14.75
C LEU A 455 -18.98 -0.26 -15.69
N ALA A 456 -17.95 0.50 -15.37
CA ALA A 456 -17.33 1.42 -16.31
C ALA A 456 -16.21 0.66 -17.03
N ILE A 457 -16.31 0.51 -18.35
CA ILE A 457 -15.41 -0.30 -19.15
C ILE A 457 -14.63 0.61 -20.08
N LEU A 458 -13.31 0.69 -19.90
CA LEU A 458 -12.41 1.22 -20.89
C LEU A 458 -12.06 0.07 -21.85
N HIS A 459 -12.48 0.21 -23.09
CA HIS A 459 -12.26 -0.80 -24.11
C HIS A 459 -11.35 -0.29 -25.23
N SER A 460 -10.45 -1.15 -25.66
CA SER A 460 -9.56 -0.93 -26.81
C SER A 460 -9.27 -2.24 -27.53
N TYR A 461 -8.97 -2.13 -28.83
CA TYR A 461 -8.56 -3.26 -29.65
C TYR A 461 -7.59 -2.78 -30.73
N SER A 462 -6.50 -3.48 -30.95
CA SER A 462 -5.48 -3.22 -31.99
C SER A 462 -5.32 -1.77 -32.47
N ASN A 463 -6.11 -1.35 -33.47
CA ASN A 463 -6.17 -0.01 -34.06
C ASN A 463 -7.38 0.82 -33.57
N LYS A 464 -8.07 0.38 -32.52
CA LYS A 464 -9.20 1.08 -31.90
C LYS A 464 -8.73 1.71 -30.59
N PRO A 465 -8.57 3.06 -30.54
CA PRO A 465 -8.22 3.76 -29.31
C PRO A 465 -9.23 3.50 -28.19
N TRP A 466 -8.81 3.79 -26.98
CA TRP A 466 -9.63 3.62 -25.79
C TRP A 466 -10.94 4.41 -25.85
N GLU A 467 -12.04 3.70 -25.58
CA GLU A 467 -13.37 4.29 -25.44
C GLU A 467 -14.01 3.83 -24.14
N LEU A 468 -14.79 4.71 -23.53
CA LEU A 468 -15.52 4.45 -22.30
C LEU A 468 -16.92 3.95 -22.58
N TYR A 469 -17.27 2.86 -21.94
CA TYR A 469 -18.61 2.25 -21.96
C TYR A 469 -19.14 2.14 -20.55
N LEU A 470 -20.47 2.19 -20.41
CA LEU A 470 -21.19 1.92 -19.16
C LEU A 470 -22.09 0.70 -19.36
N GLN A 471 -22.06 -0.23 -18.42
CA GLN A 471 -22.87 -1.44 -18.41
C GLN A 471 -23.50 -1.63 -17.02
N GLU A 472 -24.76 -2.06 -16.98
CA GLU A 472 -25.37 -2.51 -15.74
C GLU A 472 -24.83 -3.87 -15.31
N ASN A 473 -24.55 -4.01 -14.01
CA ASN A 473 -24.09 -5.26 -13.40
C ASN A 473 -25.22 -5.87 -12.55
N PHE A 474 -25.81 -6.96 -13.03
CA PHE A 474 -26.88 -7.65 -12.31
C PHE A 474 -26.31 -8.65 -11.29
N VAL A 475 -26.39 -8.31 -10.00
CA VAL A 475 -25.82 -9.10 -8.90
C VAL A 475 -26.84 -10.08 -8.28
N THR A 476 -27.97 -10.37 -8.89
CA THR A 476 -28.98 -11.19 -8.21
C THR A 476 -29.39 -12.44 -8.96
N GLY A 477 -29.43 -13.57 -8.24
CA GLY A 477 -29.81 -14.91 -8.70
C GLY A 477 -31.28 -15.09 -9.12
N LYS A 478 -31.96 -14.04 -9.54
CA LYS A 478 -33.35 -14.09 -10.06
C LYS A 478 -33.48 -13.65 -11.52
N GLN A 479 -32.43 -13.21 -12.18
CA GLN A 479 -32.49 -12.80 -13.58
C GLN A 479 -31.62 -13.70 -14.45
N THR A 480 -32.19 -14.13 -15.57
CA THR A 480 -31.53 -14.99 -16.57
C THR A 480 -30.54 -14.25 -17.48
N LYS A 481 -30.34 -12.94 -17.29
CA LYS A 481 -29.37 -12.10 -18.00
C LYS A 481 -28.25 -11.68 -17.08
N THR A 482 -27.05 -12.03 -17.45
CA THR A 482 -25.82 -11.85 -16.68
C THR A 482 -25.20 -10.47 -16.82
N SER A 483 -25.54 -9.75 -17.89
CA SER A 483 -25.07 -8.38 -18.13
C SER A 483 -26.17 -7.52 -18.75
N GLY A 484 -26.23 -6.26 -18.36
CA GLY A 484 -27.11 -5.26 -18.93
C GLY A 484 -26.65 -4.75 -20.30
N LYS A 485 -27.43 -3.85 -20.88
CA LYS A 485 -27.09 -3.17 -22.11
C LYS A 485 -25.78 -2.39 -21.94
N ILE A 486 -24.86 -2.59 -22.89
CA ILE A 486 -23.61 -1.81 -22.98
C ILE A 486 -23.92 -0.53 -23.74
N GLU A 487 -23.59 0.62 -23.15
CA GLU A 487 -23.73 1.93 -23.78
C GLU A 487 -22.38 2.61 -23.91
N GLN A 488 -22.04 3.04 -25.13
CA GLN A 488 -20.83 3.82 -25.38
C GLN A 488 -21.01 5.25 -24.86
N ILE A 489 -20.07 5.74 -24.06
CA ILE A 489 -20.11 7.07 -23.45
C ILE A 489 -19.23 8.06 -24.22
N THR A 490 -18.01 7.67 -24.58
CA THR A 490 -17.11 8.51 -25.35
C THR A 490 -17.18 8.16 -26.83
N ASN A 491 -16.88 9.13 -27.68
CA ASN A 491 -16.81 8.93 -29.13
C ASN A 491 -15.44 9.42 -29.63
N LYS A 492 -14.61 8.49 -30.03
CA LYS A 492 -13.27 8.72 -30.57
C LYS A 492 -13.24 9.70 -31.74
N ALA A 493 -14.29 9.71 -32.56
CA ALA A 493 -14.35 10.60 -33.74
C ALA A 493 -14.23 12.10 -33.38
N LYS A 494 -14.58 12.48 -32.13
CA LYS A 494 -14.41 13.87 -31.66
C LYS A 494 -12.96 14.20 -31.27
N ALA A 495 -12.21 13.22 -30.78
CA ALA A 495 -10.83 13.44 -30.32
C ALA A 495 -9.77 13.21 -31.40
N GLN A 496 -10.11 12.54 -32.50
CA GLN A 496 -9.18 12.24 -33.59
C GLN A 496 -8.97 13.44 -34.51
N SER A 497 -7.71 13.66 -34.96
CA SER A 497 -7.41 14.65 -35.98
C SER A 497 -8.02 14.26 -37.33
N ASP A 498 -8.22 15.23 -38.21
CA ASP A 498 -8.71 14.94 -39.55
C ASP A 498 -7.70 14.13 -40.35
N GLU A 499 -6.40 14.39 -40.13
CA GLU A 499 -5.32 13.56 -40.68
C GLU A 499 -5.44 12.12 -40.24
N PHE A 500 -5.64 11.84 -38.95
CA PHE A 500 -5.82 10.48 -38.41
C PHE A 500 -6.97 9.73 -39.09
N LYS A 501 -8.05 10.41 -39.46
CA LYS A 501 -9.20 9.83 -40.16
C LYS A 501 -8.91 9.49 -41.62
N THR A 502 -7.89 10.11 -42.22
CA THR A 502 -7.52 9.84 -43.63
C THR A 502 -6.74 8.55 -43.81
N TYR A 503 -6.12 8.03 -42.74
CA TYR A 503 -5.39 6.77 -42.82
C TYR A 503 -6.33 5.57 -43.01
N ALA A 504 -5.95 4.66 -43.94
CA ALA A 504 -6.69 3.42 -44.21
C ALA A 504 -6.39 2.38 -43.10
N TRP A 505 -6.93 2.62 -41.90
CA TRP A 505 -6.77 1.71 -40.77
C TRP A 505 -7.32 0.31 -41.10
N LYS A 506 -6.50 -0.73 -40.88
CA LYS A 506 -6.88 -2.13 -41.05
C LYS A 506 -6.80 -2.86 -39.73
N ASP A 507 -7.77 -3.73 -39.48
CA ASP A 507 -7.67 -4.68 -38.37
C ASP A 507 -6.60 -5.74 -38.75
N PRO A 508 -5.70 -6.11 -37.81
CA PRO A 508 -4.78 -7.20 -38.06
C PRO A 508 -5.49 -8.53 -38.03
N GLU A 509 -4.95 -9.48 -38.76
CA GLU A 509 -5.26 -10.90 -38.58
C GLU A 509 -4.50 -11.41 -37.36
N VAL A 510 -5.21 -11.98 -36.38
CA VAL A 510 -4.58 -12.62 -35.22
C VAL A 510 -4.30 -14.08 -35.62
N ILE A 511 -3.03 -14.43 -35.68
CA ILE A 511 -2.54 -15.76 -36.07
C ILE A 511 -1.77 -16.41 -34.95
N SER A 512 -1.61 -17.72 -35.01
CA SER A 512 -0.66 -18.45 -34.16
C SER A 512 0.15 -19.43 -35.01
N PHE A 513 1.38 -19.68 -34.58
CA PHE A 513 2.27 -20.65 -35.17
C PHE A 513 3.15 -21.32 -34.12
N PRO A 514 3.61 -22.56 -34.31
CA PRO A 514 4.44 -23.23 -33.35
C PRO A 514 5.89 -22.71 -33.36
N ALA A 515 6.47 -22.48 -32.19
CA ALA A 515 7.91 -22.28 -32.00
C ALA A 515 8.66 -23.62 -32.15
N ARG A 516 10.00 -23.58 -32.08
CA ARG A 516 10.83 -24.81 -32.23
C ARG A 516 10.59 -25.86 -31.13
N ASP A 517 10.18 -25.42 -29.96
CA ASP A 517 9.84 -26.27 -28.80
C ASP A 517 8.37 -26.71 -28.79
N GLY A 518 7.59 -26.34 -29.83
CA GLY A 518 6.17 -26.62 -29.94
C GLY A 518 5.23 -25.64 -29.24
N ALA A 519 5.77 -24.65 -28.52
CA ALA A 519 4.95 -23.61 -27.91
C ALA A 519 4.26 -22.75 -28.97
N GLN A 520 2.99 -22.38 -28.74
CA GLN A 520 2.23 -21.51 -29.65
C GLN A 520 2.67 -20.05 -29.47
N VAL A 521 3.14 -19.43 -30.54
CA VAL A 521 3.44 -18.01 -30.63
C VAL A 521 2.28 -17.30 -31.31
N TYR A 522 1.73 -16.29 -30.64
CA TYR A 522 0.65 -15.46 -31.18
C TYR A 522 1.22 -14.19 -31.81
N ALA A 523 0.67 -13.81 -32.97
CA ALA A 523 1.11 -12.64 -33.71
C ALA A 523 -0.05 -11.84 -34.29
N ARG A 524 0.18 -10.55 -34.54
CA ARG A 524 -0.71 -9.71 -35.35
C ARG A 524 -0.10 -9.55 -36.73
N LEU A 525 -0.81 -10.00 -37.77
CA LEU A 525 -0.38 -9.91 -39.13
C LEU A 525 -1.15 -8.80 -39.87
N TYR A 526 -0.41 -7.77 -40.29
CA TYR A 526 -0.95 -6.70 -41.13
C TYR A 526 -0.55 -6.99 -42.59
N LYS A 527 -1.54 -7.29 -43.41
CA LYS A 527 -1.33 -7.55 -44.85
C LYS A 527 -1.55 -6.24 -45.62
N PRO A 528 -0.66 -5.87 -46.57
CA PRO A 528 -0.91 -4.73 -47.45
C PRO A 528 -2.14 -4.99 -48.34
N ALA A 529 -2.81 -3.90 -48.76
CA ALA A 529 -3.99 -4.05 -49.66
C ALA A 529 -3.62 -4.70 -51.00
N ASN A 530 -2.44 -4.34 -51.51
CA ASN A 530 -1.91 -4.83 -52.79
C ASN A 530 -0.52 -5.44 -52.53
N PRO A 531 -0.46 -6.73 -52.11
CA PRO A 531 0.81 -7.39 -51.87
C PRO A 531 1.60 -7.50 -53.16
N GLN A 532 2.85 -7.09 -53.14
CA GLN A 532 3.77 -7.24 -54.26
C GLN A 532 4.65 -8.47 -54.07
N PRO A 533 4.97 -9.25 -55.12
CA PRO A 533 5.95 -10.33 -54.99
C PRO A 533 7.30 -9.80 -54.49
N ASN A 534 8.00 -10.58 -53.65
CA ASN A 534 9.35 -10.28 -53.16
C ASN A 534 9.49 -8.99 -52.35
N LYS A 535 8.41 -8.47 -51.74
CA LYS A 535 8.52 -7.36 -50.74
C LYS A 535 8.91 -7.89 -49.39
N PRO A 536 9.79 -7.16 -48.65
CA PRO A 536 10.21 -7.57 -47.32
C PRO A 536 9.03 -7.49 -46.32
N ALA A 537 9.01 -8.40 -45.35
CA ALA A 537 8.18 -8.29 -44.16
C ALA A 537 8.95 -7.57 -43.07
N VAL A 538 8.27 -6.77 -42.26
CA VAL A 538 8.80 -6.17 -41.04
C VAL A 538 8.28 -6.99 -39.86
N LEU A 539 9.20 -7.57 -39.08
CA LEU A 539 8.92 -8.36 -37.88
C LEU A 539 9.10 -7.49 -36.62
#